data_161c3bc1c5a1818ac93d20bc91ef466d
#
_entry.id   161c3bc1c5a1818ac93d20bc91ef466d
#
_cell.length_a   1.000
_cell.length_b   1.000
_cell.length_c   1.000
_cell.angle_alpha   90.00
_cell.angle_beta   90.00
_cell.angle_gamma   90.00
#
_symmetry.space_group_name_H-M   'P 1'
#
loop_
_entity.id
_entity.type
_entity.pdbx_description
1 polymer ?
#
loop_
_entity_poly.entity_id
_entity_poly.type
_entity_poly.pdbx_seq_one_letter_code
_entity_poly.pdbx_strand_id
1 'polypeptide(L)' 'MVETVIALLMLVNHEIKEHRIQPSMSACLKGKRVAERQLKEKGSIQYKCIRSKANTEIIQGEKSIKSLILE' A
#
# COMPACT_ATOMS: atom_id res chain seq x y z
N MET A 1 -0.55 -13.70 10.61
CA MET A 1 -2.02 -13.60 10.75
C MET A 1 -2.61 -13.05 9.46
N VAL A 2 -3.68 -13.67 8.96
CA VAL A 2 -4.32 -13.22 7.72
C VAL A 2 -5.52 -12.35 8.08
N GLU A 3 -5.60 -11.15 7.50
CA GLU A 3 -6.72 -10.26 7.71
C GLU A 3 -6.93 -9.37 6.48
N THR A 4 -8.12 -8.80 6.37
CA THR A 4 -8.43 -7.84 5.30
C THR A 4 -7.89 -6.46 5.70
N VAL A 5 -7.11 -5.86 4.82
CA VAL A 5 -6.51 -4.54 5.06
C VAL A 5 -6.74 -3.63 3.86
N ILE A 6 -6.66 -2.34 4.12
CA ILE A 6 -6.57 -1.33 3.08
C ILE A 6 -5.08 -1.05 2.92
N ALA A 7 -4.57 -1.17 1.72
CA ALA A 7 -3.14 -1.00 1.46
C ALA A 7 -2.89 0.03 0.37
N LEU A 8 -1.89 0.87 0.61
CA LEU A 8 -1.35 1.76 -0.41
C LEU A 8 -0.15 1.08 -1.05
N LEU A 9 -0.24 0.85 -2.35
CA LEU A 9 0.81 0.18 -3.12
C LEU A 9 1.60 1.20 -3.92
N MET A 10 2.91 1.03 -3.94
CA MET A 10 3.79 1.73 -4.88
C MET A 10 4.27 0.73 -5.93
N LEU A 11 3.92 1.00 -7.18
CA LEU A 11 4.31 0.16 -8.30
C LEU A 11 5.38 0.86 -9.13
N VAL A 12 6.41 0.11 -9.49
CA VAL A 12 7.46 0.57 -10.41
C VAL A 12 7.50 -0.42 -11.56
N ASN A 13 7.31 0.06 -12.78
CA ASN A 13 7.21 -0.78 -13.98
C ASN A 13 6.17 -1.90 -13.82
N HIS A 14 5.01 -1.55 -13.24
CA HIS A 14 3.89 -2.46 -12.98
C HIS A 14 4.20 -3.55 -11.93
N GLU A 15 5.30 -3.43 -11.20
CA GLU A 15 5.62 -4.32 -10.09
C GLU A 15 5.44 -3.61 -8.76
N ILE A 16 4.86 -4.33 -7.78
CA ILE A 16 4.70 -3.79 -6.44
C ILE A 16 6.05 -3.75 -5.75
N LYS A 17 6.52 -2.55 -5.42
CA LYS A 17 7.78 -2.35 -4.71
C LYS A 17 7.58 -2.06 -3.23
N GLU A 18 6.49 -1.41 -2.87
CA GLU A 18 6.15 -1.13 -1.48
C GLU A 18 4.67 -1.30 -1.25
N HIS A 19 4.31 -1.66 -0.03
CA HIS A 19 2.92 -1.70 0.42
C HIS A 19 2.86 -1.23 1.86
N ARG A 20 1.84 -0.45 2.19
CA ARG A 20 1.62 0.07 3.53
C ARG A 20 0.16 -0.09 3.92
N ILE A 21 -0.06 -0.51 5.17
CA ILE A 21 -1.41 -0.60 5.72
C ILE A 21 -1.91 0.80 6.02
N GLN A 22 -3.14 1.08 5.59
CA GLN A 22 -3.83 2.33 5.87
C GLN A 22 -5.04 2.08 6.77
N PRO A 23 -5.40 3.02 7.64
CA PRO A 23 -6.53 2.82 8.56
C PRO A 23 -7.89 2.80 7.86
N SER A 24 -7.99 3.38 6.66
CA SER A 24 -9.22 3.41 5.88
C SER A 24 -8.92 3.68 4.42
N MET A 25 -9.90 3.44 3.54
CA MET A 25 -9.76 3.78 2.13
C MET A 25 -9.61 5.30 1.95
N SER A 26 -10.32 6.08 2.74
CA SER A 26 -10.20 7.54 2.71
C SER A 26 -8.77 8.00 3.02
N ALA A 27 -8.15 7.43 4.07
CA ALA A 27 -6.77 7.73 4.42
C ALA A 27 -5.81 7.28 3.32
N CYS A 28 -6.07 6.12 2.71
CA CYS A 28 -5.27 5.61 1.60
C CYS A 28 -5.29 6.56 0.40
N LEU A 29 -6.47 7.01 -0.01
CA LEU A 29 -6.62 7.93 -1.13
C LEU A 29 -5.94 9.27 -0.85
N LYS A 30 -6.00 9.73 0.39
CA LYS A 30 -5.33 10.96 0.82
C LYS A 30 -3.82 10.83 0.71
N GLY A 31 -3.27 9.72 1.21
CA GLY A 31 -1.85 9.42 1.12
C GLY A 31 -1.39 9.26 -0.32
N LYS A 32 -2.20 8.59 -1.14
CA LYS A 32 -1.94 8.44 -2.58
C LYS A 32 -1.82 9.80 -3.25
N ARG A 33 -2.75 10.71 -2.97
CA ARG A 33 -2.75 12.05 -3.54
C ARG A 33 -1.50 12.85 -3.18
N VAL A 34 -1.10 12.79 -1.91
CA VAL A 34 0.11 13.45 -1.43
C VAL A 34 1.36 12.88 -2.11
N ALA A 35 1.45 11.55 -2.22
CA ALA A 35 2.57 10.89 -2.86
C ALA A 35 2.66 11.27 -4.35
N GLU A 36 1.54 11.31 -5.05
CA GLU A 36 1.51 11.69 -6.46
C GLU A 36 1.96 13.13 -6.69
N ARG A 37 1.63 14.04 -5.76
CA ARG A 37 2.07 15.43 -5.83
C ARG A 37 3.58 15.57 -5.68
N GLN A 38 4.21 14.69 -4.91
CA GLN A 38 5.64 14.71 -4.69
C GLN A 38 6.43 14.12 -5.85
N LEU A 39 5.76 13.42 -6.75
CA LEU A 39 6.39 12.89 -7.96
C LEU A 39 6.57 14.03 -8.97
N LYS A 40 7.82 14.42 -9.20
CA LYS A 40 8.14 15.43 -10.22
C LYS A 40 8.07 14.84 -11.62
N GLU A 41 8.41 13.57 -11.75
CA GLU A 41 8.31 12.83 -13.00
C GLU A 41 7.44 11.61 -12.75
N LYS A 42 6.40 11.45 -13.55
CA LYS A 42 5.49 10.32 -13.37
C LYS A 42 6.11 9.00 -13.81
N GLY A 43 6.98 9.03 -14.80
CA GLY A 43 7.73 7.86 -15.22
C GLY A 43 6.96 6.55 -15.12
N SER A 44 7.62 5.55 -14.55
CA SER A 44 7.04 4.22 -14.35
C SER A 44 6.46 4.01 -12.95
N ILE A 45 6.44 5.05 -12.11
CA ILE A 45 5.95 4.95 -10.73
C ILE A 45 4.46 5.24 -10.67
N GLN A 46 3.71 4.34 -10.05
CA GLN A 46 2.27 4.46 -9.86
C GLN A 46 1.93 4.14 -8.41
N TYR A 47 0.86 4.77 -7.91
CA TYR A 47 0.31 4.46 -6.60
C TYR A 47 -1.11 3.92 -6.76
N LYS A 48 -1.45 2.95 -5.92
CA LYS A 48 -2.75 2.31 -6.00
C LYS A 48 -3.25 1.99 -4.60
N CYS A 49 -4.53 2.24 -4.35
CA CYS A 49 -5.18 1.83 -3.11
C CYS A 49 -6.00 0.58 -3.37
N ILE A 50 -5.78 -0.45 -2.55
CA ILE A 50 -6.53 -1.69 -2.66
C ILE A 50 -7.08 -2.11 -1.30
N ARG A 51 -8.13 -2.93 -1.36
CA ARG A 51 -8.66 -3.64 -0.22
C ARG A 51 -8.46 -5.11 -0.49
N SER A 52 -7.63 -5.77 0.32
CA SER A 52 -7.24 -7.14 0.07
C SER A 52 -6.90 -7.85 1.37
N LYS A 53 -6.91 -9.16 1.32
CA LYS A 53 -6.36 -9.96 2.42
C LYS A 53 -4.84 -9.88 2.39
N ALA A 54 -4.26 -9.86 3.57
CA ALA A 54 -2.82 -9.83 3.71
C ALA A 54 -2.39 -10.68 4.89
N ASN A 55 -1.23 -11.27 4.77
CA ASN A 55 -0.58 -11.92 5.90
C ASN A 55 0.20 -10.84 6.63
N THR A 56 -0.20 -10.54 7.87
CA THR A 56 0.37 -9.45 8.65
C THR A 56 1.18 -9.97 9.82
N GLU A 57 2.14 -9.17 10.26
CA GLU A 57 2.92 -9.44 11.45
C GLU A 57 3.15 -8.14 12.23
N ILE A 58 3.46 -8.29 13.51
CA ILE A 58 3.76 -7.14 14.35
C ILE A 58 5.26 -7.08 14.56
N ILE A 59 5.87 -5.98 14.13
CA ILE A 59 7.30 -5.72 14.28
C ILE A 59 7.47 -4.47 15.11
N GLN A 60 8.14 -4.58 16.25
CA GLN A 60 8.40 -3.47 17.17
C GLN A 60 7.12 -2.70 17.55
N GLY A 61 6.03 -3.44 17.75
CA GLY A 61 4.74 -2.85 18.12
C GLY A 61 3.91 -2.29 16.98
N GLU A 62 4.42 -2.33 15.75
CA GLU A 62 3.68 -1.86 14.57
C GLU A 62 3.26 -3.02 13.69
N LYS A 63 2.05 -2.94 13.17
CA LYS A 63 1.55 -3.93 12.24
C LYS A 63 2.14 -3.69 10.85
N SER A 64 2.69 -4.72 10.27
CA SER A 64 3.28 -4.68 8.94
C SER A 64 2.73 -5.79 8.07
N ILE A 65 2.71 -5.57 6.76
CA ILE A 65 2.30 -6.58 5.80
C ILE A 65 3.49 -7.47 5.50
N LYS A 66 3.36 -8.76 5.82
CA LYS A 66 4.35 -9.76 5.47
C LYS A 66 4.22 -10.15 4.00
N SER A 67 3.00 -10.35 3.54
CA SER A 67 2.69 -10.62 2.14
C SER A 67 1.25 -10.27 1.83
N LEU A 68 0.99 -9.87 0.60
CA LEU A 68 -0.37 -9.61 0.13
C LEU A 68 -0.93 -10.89 -0.50
N ILE A 69 -2.21 -11.16 -0.20
CA ILE A 69 -2.94 -12.24 -0.84
C ILE A 69 -3.83 -11.60 -1.89
N LEU A 70 -3.34 -11.55 -3.11
CA LEU A 70 -4.08 -10.98 -4.23
C LEU A 70 -4.89 -12.10 -4.91
N GLU A 71 -6.18 -11.90 -4.93
CA GLU A 71 -7.08 -12.81 -5.62
C GLU A 71 -7.37 -12.35 -7.04
#